data_892e616fd2b4e05b5f00d4a6395027d1
#
_entry.id   892e616fd2b4e05b5f00d4a6395027d1
#
_cell.length_a   1.000
_cell.length_b   1.000
_cell.length_c   1.000
_cell.angle_alpha   90.00
_cell.angle_beta   90.00
_cell.angle_gamma   90.00
#
_symmetry.space_group_name_H-M   'P 1'
#
loop_
_entity.id
_entity.type
_entity.pdbx_description
1 polymer ?
#
loop_
_entity_poly.entity_id
_entity_poly.type
_entity_poly.pdbx_seq_one_letter_code
_entity_poly.pdbx_strand_id
1 'polypeptide(L)'
;VLFRSHKKYKQKTVKRKIASVKAYYSYLEENELIKESPFRKIKVKFKENLILPRIIPREEIEHLLNHMYGCLQQASETVYKYCLRDVAVIELFFATGARVYEISNIRAENVNLNTGLIQLMGKGAKERYVQIGSTSVLNILRKYYAENRAAIKKSGYFFVNGRGNRYKIGR
;
A
#
# COMPACT_ATOMS: atom_id res chain seq x y z
N VAL A 1 27.27 -12.79 17.60
CA VAL A 1 28.31 -11.75 17.47
C VAL A 1 29.15 -12.02 16.24
N LEU A 2 29.62 -13.27 16.00
CA LEU A 2 30.46 -13.66 14.85
C LEU A 2 29.79 -13.44 13.48
N PHE A 3 28.48 -13.63 13.37
CA PHE A 3 27.75 -13.49 12.11
C PHE A 3 27.71 -12.05 11.56
N ARG A 4 27.94 -11.03 12.41
CA ARG A 4 27.97 -9.62 12.04
C ARG A 4 29.34 -9.16 11.50
N SER A 5 30.41 -9.83 11.89
CA SER A 5 31.79 -9.38 11.61
C SER A 5 32.20 -9.54 10.14
N HIS A 6 31.74 -10.60 9.46
CA HIS A 6 32.15 -10.86 8.07
C HIS A 6 31.34 -10.11 6.99
N LYS A 7 30.07 -9.75 7.21
CA LYS A 7 29.19 -9.15 6.17
C LYS A 7 28.56 -7.81 6.54
N LYS A 8 28.97 -7.09 7.56
CA LYS A 8 28.48 -5.75 7.97
C LYS A 8 26.96 -5.52 7.79
N TYR A 9 26.12 -6.54 8.08
CA TYR A 9 24.68 -6.41 7.96
C TYR A 9 24.09 -5.36 8.92
N LYS A 10 23.09 -4.60 8.46
CA LYS A 10 22.30 -3.72 9.33
C LYS A 10 21.60 -4.57 10.42
N GLN A 11 21.45 -4.02 11.63
CA GLN A 11 20.82 -4.72 12.78
C GLN A 11 19.47 -5.35 12.45
N LYS A 12 18.62 -4.64 11.69
CA LYS A 12 17.30 -5.12 11.24
C LYS A 12 17.40 -6.39 10.38
N THR A 13 18.44 -6.48 9.53
CA THR A 13 18.69 -7.67 8.73
C THR A 13 19.13 -8.86 9.58
N VAL A 14 20.02 -8.61 10.56
CA VAL A 14 20.46 -9.66 11.50
C VAL A 14 19.30 -10.17 12.33
N LYS A 15 18.46 -9.27 12.88
CA LYS A 15 17.25 -9.61 13.64
C LYS A 15 16.31 -10.51 12.83
N ARG A 16 16.05 -10.18 11.56
CA ARG A 16 15.21 -10.98 10.66
C ARG A 16 15.80 -12.37 10.41
N LYS A 17 17.10 -12.46 10.16
CA LYS A 17 17.77 -13.75 9.94
C LYS A 17 17.74 -14.63 11.18
N ILE A 18 17.99 -14.08 12.36
CA ILE A 18 17.89 -14.81 13.62
C ILE A 18 16.46 -15.28 13.88
N ALA A 19 15.45 -14.44 13.62
CA ALA A 19 14.05 -14.83 13.74
C ALA A 19 13.69 -16.00 12.82
N SER A 20 14.16 -16.01 11.57
CA SER A 20 13.93 -17.11 10.62
C SER A 20 14.59 -18.41 11.10
N VAL A 21 15.85 -18.35 11.56
CA VAL A 21 16.55 -19.53 12.09
C VAL A 21 15.86 -20.02 13.36
N LYS A 22 15.45 -19.13 14.26
CA LYS A 22 14.72 -19.49 15.48
C LYS A 22 13.39 -20.19 15.15
N ALA A 23 12.64 -19.69 14.18
CA ALA A 23 11.40 -20.32 13.73
C ALA A 23 11.64 -21.74 13.17
N TYR A 24 12.72 -21.92 12.40
CA TYR A 24 13.10 -23.23 11.89
C TYR A 24 13.40 -24.24 13.02
N TYR A 25 14.19 -23.84 14.03
CA TYR A 25 14.46 -24.72 15.16
C TYR A 25 13.23 -24.98 16.04
N SER A 26 12.30 -24.03 16.15
CA SER A 26 11.02 -24.29 16.81
C SER A 26 10.19 -25.32 16.06
N TYR A 27 10.17 -25.24 14.72
CA TYR A 27 9.53 -26.25 13.88
C TYR A 27 10.14 -27.65 14.07
N LEU A 28 11.47 -27.78 14.15
CA LEU A 28 12.14 -29.06 14.38
C LEU A 28 11.80 -29.64 15.77
N GLU A 29 11.72 -28.80 16.81
CA GLU A 29 11.32 -29.17 18.17
C GLU A 29 9.85 -29.62 18.23
N GLU A 30 8.94 -28.86 17.60
CA GLU A 30 7.51 -29.18 17.51
C GLU A 30 7.22 -30.51 16.77
N ASN A 31 8.06 -30.87 15.80
CA ASN A 31 7.95 -32.14 15.06
C ASN A 31 8.83 -33.25 15.64
N GLU A 32 9.33 -33.09 16.87
CA GLU A 32 10.14 -34.09 17.57
C GLU A 32 11.44 -34.53 16.87
N LEU A 33 11.89 -33.75 15.88
CA LEU A 33 13.13 -34.00 15.12
C LEU A 33 14.38 -33.64 15.93
N ILE A 34 14.23 -32.80 16.96
CA ILE A 34 15.25 -32.46 17.96
C ILE A 34 14.60 -32.41 19.33
N LYS A 35 15.37 -32.78 20.38
CA LYS A 35 14.86 -32.74 21.74
C LYS A 35 14.67 -31.36 22.32
N GLU A 36 15.54 -30.41 21.96
CA GLU A 36 15.51 -29.04 22.47
C GLU A 36 16.11 -28.08 21.46
N SER A 37 15.45 -26.94 21.25
CA SER A 37 15.97 -25.88 20.39
C SER A 37 17.19 -25.20 21.00
N PRO A 38 18.33 -25.06 20.29
CA PRO A 38 19.50 -24.37 20.78
C PRO A 38 19.24 -22.87 21.07
N PHE A 39 18.12 -22.33 20.57
CA PHE A 39 17.71 -20.95 20.79
C PHE A 39 16.93 -20.72 22.08
N ARG A 40 16.56 -21.78 22.84
CA ARG A 40 15.76 -21.66 24.07
C ARG A 40 16.43 -20.78 25.13
N LYS A 41 17.75 -20.89 25.26
CA LYS A 41 18.56 -20.12 26.24
C LYS A 41 19.16 -18.83 25.65
N ILE A 42 19.02 -18.60 24.32
CA ILE A 42 19.65 -17.44 23.66
C ILE A 42 18.69 -16.25 23.65
N LYS A 43 18.97 -15.27 24.53
CA LYS A 43 18.28 -13.97 24.55
C LYS A 43 19.08 -12.96 23.72
N VAL A 44 18.70 -12.76 22.46
CA VAL A 44 19.34 -11.74 21.62
C VAL A 44 18.62 -10.40 21.82
N LYS A 45 19.30 -9.46 22.47
CA LYS A 45 18.81 -8.07 22.62
C LYS A 45 19.42 -7.21 21.51
N PHE A 46 18.57 -6.56 20.73
CA PHE A 46 18.98 -5.54 19.77
C PHE A 46 18.61 -4.17 20.32
N LYS A 47 19.61 -3.28 20.43
CA LYS A 47 19.36 -1.88 20.75
C LYS A 47 18.98 -1.19 19.45
N GLU A 48 17.68 -1.07 19.18
CA GLU A 48 17.18 -0.35 18.02
C GLU A 48 17.07 1.13 18.38
N ASN A 49 17.72 1.99 17.60
CA ASN A 49 17.48 3.42 17.69
C ASN A 49 16.07 3.68 17.13
N LEU A 50 15.26 4.42 17.87
CA LEU A 50 13.97 4.87 17.39
C LEU A 50 14.20 5.87 16.26
N ILE A 51 14.06 5.44 15.01
CA ILE A 51 14.11 6.34 13.86
C ILE A 51 12.67 6.78 13.63
N LEU A 52 12.41 8.05 13.88
CA LEU A 52 11.11 8.64 13.59
C LEU A 52 10.82 8.54 12.08
N PRO A 53 9.59 8.22 11.69
CA PRO A 53 9.19 8.25 10.30
C PRO A 53 9.42 9.64 9.69
N ARG A 54 9.98 9.69 8.49
CA ARG A 54 10.06 10.95 7.75
C ARG A 54 8.67 11.30 7.25
N ILE A 55 8.16 12.44 7.68
CA ILE A 55 6.87 12.98 7.24
C ILE A 55 7.15 13.84 6.00
N ILE A 56 6.32 13.68 4.97
CA ILE A 56 6.35 14.56 3.79
C ILE A 56 5.66 15.87 4.20
N PRO A 57 6.32 17.04 4.05
CA PRO A 57 5.69 18.32 4.32
C PRO A 57 4.44 18.56 3.47
N ARG A 58 3.51 19.34 4.00
CA ARG A 58 2.26 19.64 3.29
C ARG A 58 2.52 20.34 1.96
N GLU A 59 3.47 21.26 1.94
CA GLU A 59 3.87 22.03 0.78
C GLU A 59 4.36 21.14 -0.36
N GLU A 60 5.11 20.08 -0.05
CA GLU A 60 5.57 19.09 -1.04
C GLU A 60 4.38 18.31 -1.64
N ILE A 61 3.36 18.02 -0.82
CA ILE A 61 2.14 17.34 -1.28
C ILE A 61 1.33 18.27 -2.21
N GLU A 62 1.18 19.53 -1.84
CA GLU A 62 0.48 20.53 -2.64
C GLU A 62 1.20 20.76 -3.98
N HIS A 63 2.52 20.84 -3.98
CA HIS A 63 3.32 20.90 -5.22
C HIS A 63 3.12 19.69 -6.11
N LEU A 64 3.14 18.48 -5.54
CA LEU A 64 2.88 17.25 -6.28
C LEU A 64 1.49 17.28 -6.94
N LEU A 65 0.46 17.60 -6.16
CA LEU A 65 -0.91 17.64 -6.68
C LEU A 65 -1.07 18.71 -7.78
N ASN A 66 -0.55 19.91 -7.57
CA ASN A 66 -0.59 20.98 -8.56
C ASN A 66 0.09 20.56 -9.86
N HIS A 67 1.25 19.92 -9.79
CA HIS A 67 1.93 19.38 -10.97
C HIS A 67 1.07 18.34 -11.69
N MET A 68 0.49 17.40 -10.96
CA MET A 68 -0.34 16.33 -11.53
C MET A 68 -1.61 16.88 -12.19
N TYR A 69 -2.25 17.89 -11.60
CA TYR A 69 -3.38 18.57 -12.20
C TYR A 69 -2.98 19.35 -13.45
N GLY A 70 -1.81 19.99 -13.44
CA GLY A 70 -1.24 20.63 -14.64
C GLY A 70 -1.02 19.64 -15.78
N CYS A 71 -0.44 18.49 -15.49
CA CYS A 71 -0.29 17.40 -16.46
C CYS A 71 -1.64 16.91 -17.00
N LEU A 72 -2.65 16.79 -16.12
CA LEU A 72 -4.00 16.37 -16.52
C LEU A 72 -4.65 17.38 -17.49
N GLN A 73 -4.48 18.69 -17.24
CA GLN A 73 -5.03 19.76 -18.10
C GLN A 73 -4.37 19.81 -19.48
N GLN A 74 -3.08 19.47 -19.57
CA GLN A 74 -2.30 19.50 -20.81
C GLN A 74 -2.26 18.14 -21.53
N ALA A 75 -2.87 17.11 -20.94
CA ALA A 75 -2.81 15.75 -21.46
C ALA A 75 -3.54 15.62 -22.81
N SER A 76 -2.90 14.97 -23.79
CA SER A 76 -3.58 14.53 -25.00
C SER A 76 -4.64 13.48 -24.67
N GLU A 77 -5.61 13.28 -25.56
CA GLU A 77 -6.71 12.32 -25.35
C GLU A 77 -6.22 10.92 -24.98
N THR A 78 -5.12 10.46 -25.57
CA THR A 78 -4.53 9.14 -25.32
C THR A 78 -3.91 9.03 -23.93
N VAL A 79 -3.36 10.13 -23.38
CA VAL A 79 -2.68 10.16 -22.08
C VAL A 79 -3.64 10.56 -20.95
N TYR A 80 -4.70 11.30 -21.27
CA TYR A 80 -5.66 11.84 -20.30
C TYR A 80 -6.17 10.80 -19.29
N LYS A 81 -6.57 9.62 -19.77
CA LYS A 81 -7.10 8.54 -18.91
C LYS A 81 -6.09 8.05 -17.89
N TYR A 82 -4.80 8.04 -18.25
CA TYR A 82 -3.74 7.65 -17.32
C TYR A 82 -3.48 8.75 -16.29
N CYS A 83 -3.38 10.01 -16.72
CA CYS A 83 -3.23 11.14 -15.81
C CYS A 83 -4.42 11.24 -14.84
N LEU A 84 -5.64 11.09 -15.33
CA LEU A 84 -6.84 11.12 -14.51
C LEU A 84 -6.86 10.00 -13.46
N ARG A 85 -6.45 8.77 -13.84
CA ARG A 85 -6.30 7.68 -12.91
C ARG A 85 -5.28 8.00 -11.81
N ASP A 86 -4.11 8.52 -12.22
CA ASP A 86 -3.01 8.76 -11.29
C ASP A 86 -3.36 9.89 -10.31
N VAL A 87 -4.02 10.96 -10.77
CA VAL A 87 -4.59 12.00 -9.91
C VAL A 87 -5.62 11.40 -8.95
N ALA A 88 -6.57 10.59 -9.45
CA ALA A 88 -7.61 9.96 -8.62
C ALA A 88 -7.01 9.04 -7.55
N VAL A 89 -5.94 8.29 -7.87
CA VAL A 89 -5.23 7.43 -6.92
C VAL A 89 -4.56 8.25 -5.83
N ILE A 90 -3.83 9.30 -6.19
CA ILE A 90 -3.09 10.13 -5.21
C ILE A 90 -4.06 10.91 -4.31
N GLU A 91 -5.10 11.51 -4.88
CA GLU A 91 -6.16 12.17 -4.10
C GLU A 91 -6.81 11.21 -3.10
N LEU A 92 -7.08 9.98 -3.53
CA LEU A 92 -7.66 8.98 -2.64
C LEU A 92 -6.69 8.56 -1.53
N PHE A 93 -5.37 8.48 -1.80
CA PHE A 93 -4.38 8.22 -0.76
C PHE A 93 -4.42 9.28 0.34
N PHE A 94 -4.40 10.56 -0.03
CA PHE A 94 -4.43 11.65 0.93
C PHE A 94 -5.76 11.76 1.66
N ALA A 95 -6.88 11.53 0.96
CA ALA A 95 -8.20 11.59 1.57
C ALA A 95 -8.47 10.46 2.58
N THR A 96 -7.82 9.29 2.43
CA THR A 96 -8.18 8.10 3.21
C THR A 96 -7.06 7.56 4.11
N GLY A 97 -5.81 7.93 3.87
CA GLY A 97 -4.66 7.31 4.51
C GLY A 97 -4.56 5.80 4.24
N ALA A 98 -5.13 5.33 3.15
CA ALA A 98 -5.17 3.91 2.81
C ALA A 98 -3.77 3.39 2.42
N ARG A 99 -3.53 2.10 2.61
CA ARG A 99 -2.30 1.46 2.14
C ARG A 99 -2.35 1.20 0.64
N VAL A 100 -1.18 1.17 0.00
CA VAL A 100 -1.04 0.87 -1.44
C VAL A 100 -1.81 -0.40 -1.83
N TYR A 101 -1.71 -1.45 -1.02
CA TYR A 101 -2.43 -2.70 -1.23
C TYR A 101 -3.96 -2.51 -1.18
N GLU A 102 -4.46 -1.72 -0.23
CA GLU A 102 -5.89 -1.46 -0.07
C GLU A 102 -6.44 -0.73 -1.28
N ILE A 103 -5.78 0.36 -1.74
CA ILE A 103 -6.21 1.10 -2.94
C ILE A 103 -6.14 0.24 -4.20
N SER A 104 -5.07 -0.53 -4.40
CA SER A 104 -4.95 -1.43 -5.56
C SER A 104 -6.04 -2.51 -5.60
N ASN A 105 -6.64 -2.85 -4.48
CA ASN A 105 -7.64 -3.92 -4.36
C ASN A 105 -9.07 -3.42 -4.12
N ILE A 106 -9.31 -2.10 -4.18
CA ILE A 106 -10.68 -1.57 -4.04
C ILE A 106 -11.57 -2.17 -5.14
N ARG A 107 -12.68 -2.80 -4.72
CA ARG A 107 -13.73 -3.25 -5.61
C ARG A 107 -14.66 -2.10 -5.97
N ALA A 108 -15.20 -2.12 -7.18
CA ALA A 108 -16.14 -1.07 -7.63
C ALA A 108 -17.39 -1.00 -6.75
N GLU A 109 -17.87 -2.14 -6.28
CA GLU A 109 -19.01 -2.28 -5.38
C GLU A 109 -18.78 -1.64 -3.99
N ASN A 110 -17.52 -1.54 -3.57
CA ASN A 110 -17.12 -0.98 -2.28
C ASN A 110 -16.94 0.55 -2.31
N VAL A 111 -17.26 1.21 -3.43
CA VAL A 111 -17.13 2.65 -3.60
C VAL A 111 -18.49 3.27 -3.89
N ASN A 112 -19.03 3.99 -2.92
CA ASN A 112 -20.25 4.77 -3.13
C ASN A 112 -19.88 6.23 -3.42
N LEU A 113 -19.86 6.59 -4.70
CA LEU A 113 -19.53 7.95 -5.15
C LEU A 113 -20.62 9.00 -4.83
N ASN A 114 -21.84 8.59 -4.47
CA ASN A 114 -22.91 9.51 -4.10
C ASN A 114 -22.74 9.96 -2.64
N THR A 115 -22.52 9.01 -1.76
CA THR A 115 -22.34 9.28 -0.32
C THR A 115 -20.87 9.59 0.02
N GLY A 116 -19.90 9.20 -0.82
CA GLY A 116 -18.47 9.30 -0.52
C GLY A 116 -17.97 8.21 0.41
N LEU A 117 -18.76 7.17 0.69
CA LEU A 117 -18.36 6.08 1.57
C LEU A 117 -17.55 5.03 0.79
N ILE A 118 -16.38 4.66 1.31
CA ILE A 118 -15.51 3.64 0.73
C ILE A 118 -15.20 2.58 1.77
N GLN A 119 -15.39 1.32 1.40
CA GLN A 119 -14.99 0.16 2.18
C GLN A 119 -13.59 -0.28 1.75
N LEU A 120 -12.65 -0.29 2.68
CA LEU A 120 -11.27 -0.72 2.49
C LEU A 120 -11.02 -2.07 3.16
N MET A 121 -10.44 -3.00 2.40
CA MET A 121 -10.08 -4.34 2.87
C MET A 121 -8.60 -4.38 3.27
N GLY A 122 -8.32 -4.53 4.55
CA GLY A 122 -6.98 -4.61 5.10
C GLY A 122 -6.42 -6.04 5.19
N LYS A 123 -5.20 -6.17 5.73
CA LYS A 123 -4.58 -7.48 5.97
C LYS A 123 -5.38 -8.28 7.00
N GLY A 124 -5.62 -9.58 6.70
CA GLY A 124 -6.37 -10.49 7.58
C GLY A 124 -7.88 -10.29 7.53
N ALA A 125 -8.42 -9.89 6.36
CA ALA A 125 -9.84 -9.65 6.12
C ALA A 125 -10.48 -8.60 7.07
N LYS A 126 -9.67 -7.69 7.63
CA LYS A 126 -10.19 -6.57 8.41
C LYS A 126 -10.72 -5.49 7.49
N GLU A 127 -11.97 -5.15 7.68
CA GLU A 127 -12.67 -4.12 6.91
C GLU A 127 -12.71 -2.82 7.70
N ARG A 128 -12.65 -1.70 6.99
CA ARG A 128 -12.94 -0.39 7.55
C ARG A 128 -13.62 0.49 6.51
N TYR A 129 -14.48 1.34 6.98
CA TYR A 129 -15.17 2.34 6.17
C TYR A 129 -14.48 3.69 6.34
N VAL A 130 -14.31 4.40 5.22
CA VAL A 130 -13.76 5.76 5.22
C VAL A 130 -14.73 6.65 4.47
N GLN A 131 -15.08 7.79 5.08
CA GLN A 131 -15.94 8.81 4.50
C GLN A 131 -15.08 9.87 3.83
N ILE A 132 -15.25 10.09 2.54
CA ILE A 132 -14.63 11.22 1.82
C ILE A 132 -15.52 12.45 1.99
N GLY A 133 -15.01 13.45 2.68
CA GLY A 133 -15.71 14.73 2.88
C GLY A 133 -15.41 15.77 1.79
N SER A 134 -14.31 15.61 1.04
CA SER A 134 -13.91 16.56 0.01
C SER A 134 -14.69 16.36 -1.29
N THR A 135 -15.45 17.38 -1.70
CA THR A 135 -16.18 17.39 -2.97
C THR A 135 -15.25 17.36 -4.18
N SER A 136 -14.06 17.98 -4.09
CA SER A 136 -13.05 17.97 -5.16
C SER A 136 -12.56 16.55 -5.42
N VAL A 137 -12.22 15.80 -4.37
CA VAL A 137 -11.80 14.39 -4.48
C VAL A 137 -12.92 13.53 -5.08
N LEU A 138 -14.16 13.70 -4.61
CA LEU A 138 -15.30 12.96 -5.16
C LEU A 138 -15.52 13.27 -6.66
N ASN A 139 -15.35 14.52 -7.07
CA ASN A 139 -15.48 14.90 -8.47
C ASN A 139 -14.43 14.26 -9.37
N ILE A 140 -13.17 14.16 -8.91
CA ILE A 140 -12.11 13.45 -9.64
C ILE A 140 -12.42 11.95 -9.72
N LEU A 141 -12.87 11.35 -8.64
CA LEU A 141 -13.26 9.92 -8.64
C LEU A 141 -14.45 9.65 -9.56
N ARG A 142 -15.45 10.55 -9.62
CA ARG A 142 -16.59 10.46 -10.54
C ARG A 142 -16.15 10.58 -12.00
N LYS A 143 -15.28 11.55 -12.32
CA LYS A 143 -14.70 11.68 -13.67
C LYS A 143 -13.94 10.43 -14.06
N TYR A 144 -13.07 9.94 -13.19
CA TYR A 144 -12.32 8.70 -13.41
C TYR A 144 -13.26 7.51 -13.67
N TYR A 145 -14.29 7.35 -12.84
CA TYR A 145 -15.27 6.27 -12.99
C TYR A 145 -16.03 6.37 -14.32
N ALA A 146 -16.47 7.56 -14.73
CA ALA A 146 -17.20 7.78 -15.98
C ALA A 146 -16.33 7.37 -17.18
N GLU A 147 -15.06 7.81 -17.23
CA GLU A 147 -14.11 7.49 -18.30
C GLU A 147 -13.74 6.01 -18.40
N ASN A 148 -13.78 5.29 -17.31
CA ASN A 148 -13.32 3.90 -17.25
C ASN A 148 -14.45 2.90 -16.93
N ARG A 149 -15.71 3.33 -16.99
CA ARG A 149 -16.90 2.56 -16.54
C ARG A 149 -16.96 1.15 -17.11
N ALA A 150 -16.73 0.97 -18.40
CA ALA A 150 -16.78 -0.34 -19.05
C ALA A 150 -15.68 -1.29 -18.52
N ALA A 151 -14.47 -0.81 -18.38
CA ALA A 151 -13.33 -1.57 -17.86
C ALA A 151 -13.51 -1.92 -16.37
N ILE A 152 -14.01 -0.98 -15.57
CA ILE A 152 -14.33 -1.17 -14.14
C ILE A 152 -15.39 -2.25 -13.98
N LYS A 153 -16.50 -2.18 -14.74
CA LYS A 153 -17.56 -3.18 -14.70
C LYS A 153 -17.05 -4.58 -15.10
N LYS A 154 -16.18 -4.66 -16.12
CA LYS A 154 -15.61 -5.92 -16.58
C LYS A 154 -14.65 -6.53 -15.57
N SER A 155 -13.78 -5.73 -14.95
CA SER A 155 -12.76 -6.21 -14.01
C SER A 155 -13.27 -6.40 -12.58
N GLY A 156 -14.33 -5.66 -12.19
CA GLY A 156 -14.83 -5.56 -10.81
C GLY A 156 -13.94 -4.74 -9.88
N TYR A 157 -12.81 -4.19 -10.36
CA TYR A 157 -11.92 -3.32 -9.58
C TYR A 157 -12.16 -1.87 -9.91
N PHE A 158 -12.10 -1.00 -8.88
CA PHE A 158 -12.32 0.43 -9.07
C PHE A 158 -11.18 1.06 -9.88
N PHE A 159 -9.90 0.73 -9.56
CA PHE A 159 -8.77 1.20 -10.37
C PHE A 159 -8.31 0.15 -11.39
N VAL A 160 -8.26 0.57 -12.65
CA VAL A 160 -7.89 -0.27 -13.78
C VAL A 160 -6.68 0.29 -14.53
N ASN A 161 -5.89 -0.60 -15.13
CA ASN A 161 -4.79 -0.22 -16.03
C ASN A 161 -5.30 -0.04 -17.47
N GLY A 162 -4.41 0.38 -18.38
CA GLY A 162 -4.76 0.61 -19.80
C GLY A 162 -5.29 -0.63 -20.55
N ARG A 163 -5.13 -1.84 -19.99
CA ARG A 163 -5.68 -3.08 -20.55
C ARG A 163 -7.02 -3.47 -19.90
N GLY A 164 -7.59 -2.62 -19.04
CA GLY A 164 -8.82 -2.88 -18.31
C GLY A 164 -8.71 -3.89 -17.17
N ASN A 165 -7.49 -4.28 -16.77
CA ASN A 165 -7.26 -5.15 -15.63
C ASN A 165 -7.00 -4.31 -14.37
N ARG A 166 -7.05 -4.95 -13.18
CA ARG A 166 -6.70 -4.32 -11.91
C ARG A 166 -5.41 -3.52 -11.99
N TYR A 167 -5.44 -2.28 -11.56
CA TYR A 167 -4.24 -1.43 -11.47
C TYR A 167 -3.39 -1.83 -10.25
N LYS A 168 -2.16 -2.27 -10.49
CA LYS A 168 -1.19 -2.60 -9.44
C LYS A 168 -0.27 -1.42 -9.23
N ILE A 169 -0.43 -0.70 -8.12
CA ILE A 169 0.42 0.42 -7.73
C ILE A 169 1.75 -0.14 -7.22
N GLY A 170 2.88 0.38 -7.71
CA GLY A 170 4.20 0.07 -7.15
C GLY A 170 4.88 -1.20 -7.69
N ARG A 171 4.61 -1.56 -8.94
CA ARG A 171 5.42 -2.53 -9.71
C ARG A 171 6.11 -1.88 -10.87
#